data_f397df4d0fc29113b62b566911a32770
#
_entry.id   f397df4d0fc29113b62b566911a32770
#
_cell.length_a   1.000
_cell.length_b   1.000
_cell.length_c   1.000
_cell.angle_alpha   90.00
_cell.angle_beta   90.00
_cell.angle_gamma   90.00
#
_symmetry.space_group_name_H-M   'P 1'
#
loop_
_entity.id
_entity.type
_entity.pdbx_description
1 polymer ?
#
loop_
_entity_poly.entity_id
_entity_poly.type
_entity_poly.pdbx_seq_one_letter_code
_entity_poly.pdbx_strand_id
1 'polypeptide(L)'
;VPALMARGYGHAWCGYVGLWSEAIALSINDHVNVHGGWTLIKQMPAFDAAVGLPGAGLWWCGFDCGHVWDIIPHNKLMQDLAIPEARYRDLVYVATEVVQAAKALSALLAERTLEPPTP
;
A
#
# COMPACT_ATOMS: atom_id res chain seq x y z
N VAL A 1 12.67 -0.76 2.57
CA VAL A 1 11.30 -1.30 2.66
C VAL A 1 10.85 -1.71 1.26
N PRO A 2 10.56 -2.99 1.03
CA PRO A 2 10.00 -3.43 -0.25
C PRO A 2 8.67 -2.74 -0.53
N ALA A 3 8.45 -2.40 -1.79
CA ALA A 3 7.25 -1.73 -2.23
C ALA A 3 6.75 -2.33 -3.56
N LEU A 4 5.45 -2.29 -3.75
CA LEU A 4 4.79 -2.88 -4.91
C LEU A 4 3.59 -2.04 -5.31
N MET A 5 3.33 -1.97 -6.61
CA MET A 5 2.11 -1.36 -7.15
C MET A 5 1.43 -2.37 -8.07
N ALA A 6 0.11 -2.42 -8.03
CA ALA A 6 -0.66 -3.32 -8.87
C ALA A 6 -2.07 -2.75 -9.12
N ARG A 7 -2.67 -3.14 -10.25
CA ARG A 7 -4.11 -2.92 -10.42
C ARG A 7 -4.87 -4.00 -9.68
N GLY A 8 -5.83 -3.56 -8.87
CA GLY A 8 -6.72 -4.45 -8.15
C GLY A 8 -7.82 -5.00 -9.04
N TYR A 9 -8.64 -5.86 -8.46
CA TYR A 9 -9.73 -6.55 -9.16
C TYR A 9 -10.71 -5.59 -9.85
N GLY A 10 -10.97 -4.43 -9.25
CA GLY A 10 -11.86 -3.40 -9.80
C GLY A 10 -11.18 -2.41 -10.75
N HIS A 11 -9.98 -2.68 -11.24
CA HIS A 11 -9.14 -1.83 -12.10
C HIS A 11 -8.54 -0.61 -11.39
N ALA A 12 -8.75 -0.44 -10.08
CA ALA A 12 -8.11 0.62 -9.32
C ALA A 12 -6.63 0.30 -9.08
N TRP A 13 -5.78 1.32 -9.10
CA TRP A 13 -4.39 1.15 -8.69
C TRP A 13 -4.31 0.97 -7.17
N CYS A 14 -3.42 0.08 -6.75
CA CYS A 14 -3.14 -0.22 -5.35
C CYS A 14 -1.64 -0.12 -5.09
N GLY A 15 -1.29 0.34 -3.89
CA GLY A 15 0.09 0.41 -3.44
C GLY A 15 0.29 -0.44 -2.18
N TYR A 16 1.48 -1.02 -2.06
CA TYR A 16 1.82 -1.91 -0.94
C TYR A 16 3.24 -1.65 -0.47
N VAL A 17 3.45 -1.78 0.84
CA VAL A 17 4.79 -1.82 1.45
C VAL A 17 4.93 -3.04 2.32
N GLY A 18 6.13 -3.62 2.39
CA GLY A 18 6.42 -4.80 3.20
C GLY A 18 7.25 -4.43 4.42
N LEU A 19 6.87 -4.92 5.60
CA LEU A 19 7.51 -4.63 6.87
C LEU A 19 7.82 -5.91 7.64
N TRP A 20 8.96 -5.93 8.34
CA TRP A 20 9.27 -7.01 9.28
C TRP A 20 8.54 -6.86 10.61
N SER A 21 8.26 -5.64 11.02
CA SER A 21 7.64 -5.37 12.32
C SER A 21 6.12 -5.50 12.25
N GLU A 22 5.58 -6.52 12.91
CA GLU A 22 4.13 -6.67 13.10
C GLU A 22 3.52 -5.46 13.83
N ALA A 23 4.19 -4.99 14.88
CA ALA A 23 3.70 -3.88 15.68
C ALA A 23 3.53 -2.61 14.84
N ILE A 24 4.52 -2.28 14.00
CA ILE A 24 4.44 -1.13 13.10
C ILE A 24 3.38 -1.36 12.02
N ALA A 25 3.31 -2.56 11.43
CA ALA A 25 2.31 -2.88 10.42
C ALA A 25 0.89 -2.71 10.96
N LEU A 26 0.59 -3.26 12.13
CA LEU A 26 -0.74 -3.17 12.74
C LEU A 26 -1.12 -1.75 13.16
N SER A 27 -0.16 -0.88 13.38
CA SER A 27 -0.37 0.53 13.76
C SER A 27 0.01 1.52 12.65
N ILE A 28 0.14 1.05 11.41
CA ILE A 28 0.70 1.87 10.33
C ILE A 28 -0.08 3.17 10.08
N ASN A 29 -1.40 3.16 10.26
CA ASN A 29 -2.22 4.35 10.09
C ASN A 29 -1.91 5.45 11.13
N ASP A 30 -1.28 5.10 12.25
CA ASP A 30 -0.83 6.06 13.27
C ASP A 30 0.51 6.70 12.92
N HIS A 31 1.21 6.19 11.93
CA HIS A 31 2.58 6.61 11.62
C HIS A 31 2.74 7.22 10.24
N VAL A 32 2.03 6.70 9.24
CA VAL A 32 2.20 7.11 7.84
C VAL A 32 0.83 7.24 7.19
N ASN A 33 0.59 8.39 6.57
CA ASN A 33 -0.64 8.65 5.83
C ASN A 33 -0.47 8.29 4.37
N VAL A 34 -1.46 7.63 3.81
CA VAL A 34 -1.57 7.39 2.37
C VAL A 34 -3.00 7.67 1.92
N HIS A 35 -3.20 7.71 0.62
CA HIS A 35 -4.50 7.91 -0.01
C HIS A 35 -5.55 6.92 0.54
N GLY A 36 -6.57 7.46 1.22
CA GLY A 36 -7.64 6.66 1.81
C GLY A 36 -7.26 5.82 3.03
N GLY A 37 -6.02 5.91 3.51
CA GLY A 37 -5.51 5.10 4.61
C GLY A 37 -5.10 3.69 4.19
N TRP A 38 -4.41 3.01 5.07
CA TRP A 38 -4.02 1.61 4.86
C TRP A 38 -5.20 0.70 5.20
N THR A 39 -5.67 -0.06 4.23
CA THR A 39 -6.86 -0.91 4.38
C THR A 39 -6.56 -2.40 4.35
N LEU A 40 -5.39 -2.80 3.85
CA LEU A 40 -4.89 -4.17 3.92
C LEU A 40 -3.68 -4.21 4.86
N ILE A 41 -3.73 -5.04 5.89
CA ILE A 41 -2.60 -5.27 6.79
C ILE A 41 -2.54 -6.76 7.05
N LYS A 42 -1.56 -7.46 6.45
CA LYS A 42 -1.56 -8.90 6.46
C LYS A 42 -0.16 -9.48 6.26
N GLN A 43 0.15 -10.54 6.96
CA GLN A 43 1.33 -11.35 6.66
C GLN A 43 0.98 -12.31 5.52
N MET A 44 1.70 -12.21 4.41
CA MET A 44 1.34 -12.92 3.18
C MET A 44 2.53 -13.66 2.57
N PRO A 45 2.97 -14.78 3.16
CA PRO A 45 4.10 -15.55 2.62
C PRO A 45 3.88 -16.03 1.18
N ALA A 46 2.66 -16.46 0.86
CA ALA A 46 2.32 -16.89 -0.51
C ALA A 46 2.37 -15.73 -1.51
N PHE A 47 2.03 -14.52 -1.08
CA PHE A 47 2.12 -13.32 -1.91
C PHE A 47 3.59 -13.01 -2.23
N ASP A 48 4.47 -13.09 -1.24
CA ASP A 48 5.91 -12.88 -1.43
C ASP A 48 6.47 -13.87 -2.44
N ALA A 49 6.12 -15.15 -2.33
CA ALA A 49 6.55 -16.20 -3.25
C ALA A 49 6.02 -15.95 -4.67
N ALA A 50 4.75 -15.56 -4.81
CA ALA A 50 4.11 -15.36 -6.11
C ALA A 50 4.73 -14.21 -6.90
N VAL A 51 5.20 -13.16 -6.23
CA VAL A 51 5.81 -11.98 -6.86
C VAL A 51 7.32 -12.00 -6.83
N GLY A 52 7.93 -13.05 -6.28
CA GLY A 52 9.39 -13.19 -6.23
C GLY A 52 10.07 -12.19 -5.29
N LEU A 53 9.36 -11.63 -4.32
CA LEU A 53 9.93 -10.70 -3.37
C LEU A 53 10.73 -11.43 -2.29
N PRO A 54 11.83 -10.84 -1.82
CA PRO A 54 12.60 -11.41 -0.71
C PRO A 54 11.84 -11.26 0.61
N GLY A 55 12.14 -12.14 1.57
CA GLY A 55 11.66 -11.99 2.93
C GLY A 55 10.27 -12.57 3.16
N ALA A 56 10.14 -13.88 2.96
CA ALA A 56 8.94 -14.60 3.38
C ALA A 56 8.63 -14.28 4.84
N GLY A 57 7.38 -13.99 5.12
CA GLY A 57 6.92 -13.57 6.44
C GLY A 57 6.85 -12.07 6.66
N LEU A 58 7.10 -11.26 5.63
CA LEU A 58 6.86 -9.82 5.70
C LEU A 58 5.37 -9.55 5.95
N TRP A 59 5.11 -8.50 6.70
CA TRP A 59 3.79 -7.93 6.85
C TRP A 59 3.57 -6.93 5.72
N TRP A 60 2.55 -7.15 4.92
CA TRP A 60 2.19 -6.27 3.82
C TRP A 60 1.07 -5.33 4.24
N CYS A 61 1.30 -4.04 4.03
CA CYS A 61 0.31 -3.00 4.21
C CYS A 61 -0.04 -2.43 2.84
N GLY A 62 -1.32 -2.30 2.55
CA GLY A 62 -1.80 -1.85 1.26
C GLY A 62 -2.88 -0.79 1.35
N PHE A 63 -2.95 0.03 0.31
CA PHE A 63 -4.02 1.00 0.09
C PHE A 63 -4.48 0.91 -1.36
N ASP A 64 -5.68 1.41 -1.63
CA ASP A 64 -6.26 1.42 -2.98
C ASP A 64 -6.77 2.80 -3.37
N CYS A 65 -6.98 3.00 -4.67
CA CYS A 65 -7.59 4.19 -5.26
C CYS A 65 -8.96 3.85 -5.85
N GLY A 66 -9.76 3.11 -5.08
CA GLY A 66 -11.09 2.62 -5.47
C GLY A 66 -12.23 3.26 -4.68
N HIS A 67 -12.10 4.49 -4.23
CA HIS A 67 -13.11 5.19 -3.44
C HIS A 67 -14.04 6.01 -4.32
N VAL A 68 -15.14 6.51 -3.75
CA VAL A 68 -16.10 7.36 -4.48
C VAL A 68 -15.50 8.69 -4.97
N TRP A 69 -14.37 9.11 -4.40
CA TRP A 69 -13.61 10.28 -4.84
C TRP A 69 -12.53 9.95 -5.87
N ASP A 70 -12.44 8.68 -6.28
CA ASP A 70 -11.49 8.22 -7.29
C ASP A 70 -12.23 7.86 -8.58
N ILE A 71 -11.67 8.25 -9.71
CA ILE A 71 -12.14 7.76 -11.01
C ILE A 71 -11.38 6.47 -11.33
N ILE A 72 -12.13 5.41 -11.63
CA ILE A 72 -11.56 4.12 -11.98
C ILE A 72 -11.86 3.83 -13.45
N PRO A 73 -10.84 3.85 -14.33
CA PRO A 73 -11.02 3.54 -15.74
C PRO A 73 -11.62 2.14 -15.94
N HIS A 74 -12.46 1.98 -16.94
CA HIS A 74 -13.10 0.71 -17.32
C HIS A 74 -14.01 0.10 -16.24
N ASN A 75 -14.37 0.88 -15.23
CA ASN A 75 -15.33 0.45 -14.21
C ASN A 75 -16.50 1.43 -14.17
N LYS A 76 -17.49 1.19 -15.05
CA LYS A 76 -18.63 2.10 -15.20
C LYS A 76 -19.45 2.22 -13.92
N LEU A 77 -19.63 1.12 -13.18
CA LEU A 77 -20.38 1.16 -11.93
C LEU A 77 -19.75 2.13 -10.94
N MET A 78 -18.44 2.05 -10.74
CA MET A 78 -17.72 2.93 -9.84
C MET A 78 -17.71 4.37 -10.34
N GLN A 79 -17.62 4.58 -11.66
CA GLN A 79 -17.71 5.91 -12.24
C GLN A 79 -19.10 6.53 -11.98
N ASP A 80 -20.16 5.75 -12.11
CA ASP A 80 -21.52 6.21 -11.86
C ASP A 80 -21.76 6.55 -10.37
N LEU A 81 -21.05 5.86 -9.47
CA LEU A 81 -21.12 6.10 -8.02
C LEU A 81 -20.19 7.23 -7.55
N ALA A 82 -19.25 7.65 -8.38
CA ALA A 82 -18.24 8.64 -8.00
C ALA A 82 -18.89 10.02 -7.74
N ILE A 83 -18.32 10.75 -6.79
CA ILE A 83 -18.74 12.14 -6.54
C ILE A 83 -18.25 13.06 -7.68
N PRO A 84 -18.87 14.24 -7.90
CA PRO A 84 -18.46 15.14 -8.99
C PRO A 84 -17.00 15.58 -8.93
N GLU A 85 -16.42 15.65 -7.74
CA GLU A 85 -15.02 16.05 -7.51
C GLU A 85 -14.02 14.91 -7.67
N ALA A 86 -14.48 13.72 -8.05
CA ALA A 86 -13.62 12.56 -8.18
C ALA A 86 -12.50 12.77 -9.20
N ARG A 87 -11.33 12.21 -8.93
CA ARG A 87 -10.13 12.29 -9.74
C ARG A 87 -9.62 10.91 -10.12
N TYR A 88 -9.07 10.78 -11.32
CA TYR A 88 -8.33 9.58 -11.68
C TYR A 88 -6.97 9.59 -10.96
N ARG A 89 -6.72 8.52 -10.18
CA ARG A 89 -5.44 8.31 -9.51
C ARG A 89 -4.61 7.36 -10.37
N ASP A 90 -3.73 7.92 -11.17
CA ASP A 90 -2.93 7.17 -12.13
C ASP A 90 -1.72 6.50 -11.46
N LEU A 91 -0.93 5.77 -12.25
CA LEU A 91 0.26 5.08 -11.76
C LEU A 91 1.26 6.04 -11.13
N VAL A 92 1.44 7.23 -11.69
CA VAL A 92 2.38 8.24 -11.15
C VAL A 92 1.93 8.69 -9.77
N TYR A 93 0.64 8.91 -9.57
CA TYR A 93 0.09 9.27 -8.27
C TYR A 93 0.35 8.18 -7.23
N VAL A 94 0.05 6.93 -7.57
CA VAL A 94 0.23 5.79 -6.66
C VAL A 94 1.71 5.55 -6.38
N ALA A 95 2.56 5.64 -7.40
CA ALA A 95 4.01 5.51 -7.22
C ALA A 95 4.56 6.56 -6.27
N THR A 96 4.09 7.81 -6.38
CA THR A 96 4.50 8.89 -5.49
C THR A 96 4.09 8.59 -4.05
N GLU A 97 2.85 8.15 -3.83
CA GLU A 97 2.35 7.76 -2.50
C GLU A 97 3.17 6.61 -1.91
N VAL A 98 3.44 5.58 -2.68
CA VAL A 98 4.20 4.40 -2.23
C VAL A 98 5.64 4.78 -1.87
N VAL A 99 6.30 5.57 -2.71
CA VAL A 99 7.69 5.99 -2.47
C VAL A 99 7.78 6.85 -1.21
N GLN A 100 6.88 7.79 -1.04
CA GLN A 100 6.84 8.64 0.16
C GLN A 100 6.59 7.81 1.42
N ALA A 101 5.66 6.86 1.35
CA ALA A 101 5.37 5.94 2.45
C ALA A 101 6.58 5.07 2.79
N ALA A 102 7.24 4.50 1.79
CA ALA A 102 8.44 3.68 1.99
C ALA A 102 9.58 4.47 2.65
N LYS A 103 9.79 5.71 2.23
CA LYS A 103 10.79 6.60 2.83
C LYS A 103 10.45 6.93 4.29
N ALA A 104 9.20 7.27 4.56
CA ALA A 104 8.75 7.58 5.91
C ALA A 104 8.90 6.37 6.84
N LEU A 105 8.56 5.17 6.36
CA LEU A 105 8.70 3.93 7.12
C LEU A 105 10.17 3.59 7.36
N SER A 106 11.03 3.76 6.38
CA SER A 106 12.46 3.52 6.55
C SER A 106 13.07 4.45 7.60
N ALA A 107 12.67 5.72 7.60
CA ALA A 107 13.10 6.68 8.62
C ALA A 107 12.58 6.31 10.01
N LEU A 108 11.31 5.90 10.12
CA LEU A 108 10.71 5.47 11.37
C LEU A 108 11.41 4.24 11.95
N LEU A 109 11.70 3.25 11.11
CA LEU A 109 12.39 2.02 11.53
C LEU A 109 13.83 2.33 11.99
N ALA A 110 14.53 3.19 11.29
CA ALA A 110 15.88 3.61 11.67
C ALA A 110 15.87 4.37 13.00
N GLU A 111 14.92 5.27 13.18
CA GLU A 111 14.76 6.05 14.42
C GLU A 111 14.49 5.14 15.64
N ARG A 112 13.70 4.09 15.43
CA ARG A 112 13.35 3.13 16.49
C ARG A 112 14.37 1.99 16.64
N THR A 113 15.41 1.98 15.85
CA THR A 113 16.40 0.90 15.79
C THR A 113 15.76 -0.49 15.59
N LEU A 114 14.63 -0.53 14.86
CA LEU A 114 13.93 -1.76 14.53
C LEU A 114 14.53 -2.35 13.26
N GLU A 115 15.30 -3.40 13.42
CA GLU A 115 15.92 -4.13 12.32
C GLU A 115 15.11 -5.37 11.94
N PRO A 116 15.24 -5.86 10.69
CA PRO A 116 14.67 -7.15 10.34
C PRO A 116 15.17 -8.24 11.28
N PRO A 117 14.33 -9.25 11.60
CA PRO A 117 14.81 -10.39 12.38
C PRO A 117 15.98 -11.06 11.66
N THR A 118 17.02 -11.40 12.39
CA THR A 118 18.12 -12.18 11.83
C THR A 118 17.64 -13.60 11.57
N PRO A 119 18.03 -14.17 10.41
CA PRO A 119 17.67 -15.54 10.09
C PRO A 119 18.23 -16.53 11.11
#